data_fbd942f12656b062ed84a728327c828f
#
_entry.id   fbd942f12656b062ed84a728327c828f
#
_cell.length_a   1.000
_cell.length_b   1.000
_cell.length_c   1.000
_cell.angle_alpha   90.00
_cell.angle_beta   90.00
_cell.angle_gamma   90.00
#
_symmetry.space_group_name_H-M   'P 1'
#
loop_
_entity.id
_entity.type
_entity.pdbx_description
1 polymer ?
#
loop_
_entity_poly.entity_id
_entity_poly.type
_entity_poly.pdbx_seq_one_letter_code
_entity_poly.pdbx_strand_id
1 'polypeptide(L)'
;MSSSQAPLDIDLAKQLADAVDRRRNFAIISHPDAGKTTLTEKLLLYGGAIQQAGAVKARGEQRKVTSDWMELEKQRGISITSTVLQFDYGTTTINLLDTPGHQDFSEDTYRTLAAADNAVMLEDAAKGLEPQTRKLFEVCRMRQIPIFTFINKMDRPCRDPLSLLDEIESELGLIPWAVNWPIGSGEQFRGVIDRRTREVILFSRAGRGQQATERKLSLDDPALRELVEEDLLDLAVEELELLEACLLYTSDAADEGLGVDLGGRRI
;
A
#
# COMPACT_ATOMS: atom_id res chain seq x y z
N MET A 1 -13.58 -35.03 -37.30
CA MET A 1 -12.44 -35.25 -36.37
C MET A 1 -12.85 -34.74 -34.99
N SER A 2 -13.24 -35.67 -34.13
CA SER A 2 -13.74 -35.37 -32.78
C SER A 2 -12.52 -35.13 -31.87
N SER A 3 -12.33 -33.93 -31.38
CA SER A 3 -11.31 -33.62 -30.36
C SER A 3 -11.83 -34.15 -29.03
N SER A 4 -11.32 -35.32 -28.65
CA SER A 4 -11.45 -35.88 -27.30
C SER A 4 -10.68 -34.96 -26.34
N GLN A 5 -11.38 -34.04 -25.65
CA GLN A 5 -10.85 -33.42 -24.45
C GLN A 5 -10.77 -34.50 -23.37
N ALA A 6 -9.54 -34.81 -22.93
CA ALA A 6 -9.31 -35.68 -21.79
C ALA A 6 -10.03 -35.04 -20.55
N PRO A 7 -10.68 -35.85 -19.69
CA PRO A 7 -11.27 -35.31 -18.47
C PRO A 7 -10.18 -34.65 -17.63
N LEU A 8 -10.35 -33.38 -17.27
CA LEU A 8 -9.48 -32.72 -16.30
C LEU A 8 -9.51 -33.56 -15.02
N ASP A 9 -8.33 -33.97 -14.59
CA ASP A 9 -8.16 -34.62 -13.31
C ASP A 9 -8.69 -33.70 -12.20
N ILE A 10 -9.73 -34.14 -11.49
CA ILE A 10 -10.43 -33.35 -10.46
C ILE A 10 -9.45 -32.88 -9.39
N ASP A 11 -8.45 -33.68 -9.08
CA ASP A 11 -7.38 -33.38 -8.12
C ASP A 11 -6.48 -32.25 -8.64
N LEU A 12 -6.14 -32.24 -9.92
CA LEU A 12 -5.38 -31.17 -10.55
C LEU A 12 -6.17 -29.85 -10.60
N ALA A 13 -7.47 -29.93 -10.91
CA ALA A 13 -8.34 -28.73 -10.92
C ALA A 13 -8.44 -28.11 -9.52
N LYS A 14 -8.55 -28.93 -8.48
CA LYS A 14 -8.55 -28.47 -7.08
C LYS A 14 -7.21 -27.85 -6.67
N GLN A 15 -6.09 -28.50 -7.01
CA GLN A 15 -4.76 -27.97 -6.74
C GLN A 15 -4.52 -26.63 -7.43
N LEU A 16 -5.01 -26.48 -8.66
CA LEU A 16 -4.94 -25.20 -9.40
C LEU A 16 -5.78 -24.11 -8.73
N ALA A 17 -7.01 -24.42 -8.33
CA ALA A 17 -7.88 -23.49 -7.62
C ALA A 17 -7.23 -23.02 -6.31
N ASP A 18 -6.72 -23.95 -5.50
CA ASP A 18 -6.02 -23.65 -4.25
C ASP A 18 -4.76 -22.80 -4.50
N ALA A 19 -4.03 -23.05 -5.58
CA ALA A 19 -2.85 -22.26 -5.94
C ALA A 19 -3.21 -20.86 -6.40
N VAL A 20 -4.32 -20.68 -7.10
CA VAL A 20 -4.83 -19.36 -7.51
C VAL A 20 -5.31 -18.57 -6.29
N ASP A 21 -6.07 -19.22 -5.41
CA ASP A 21 -6.62 -18.58 -4.20
C ASP A 21 -5.55 -18.10 -3.23
N ARG A 22 -4.36 -18.71 -3.26
CA ARG A 22 -3.23 -18.29 -2.44
C ARG A 22 -2.39 -17.18 -3.04
N ARG A 23 -2.55 -16.85 -4.31
CA ARG A 23 -1.72 -15.83 -4.98
C ARG A 23 -2.38 -14.46 -4.95
N ARG A 24 -1.53 -13.43 -4.75
CA ARG A 24 -1.93 -12.03 -4.86
C ARG A 24 -0.89 -11.30 -5.69
N ASN A 25 -1.35 -10.68 -6.76
CA ASN A 25 -0.50 -9.91 -7.66
C ASN A 25 -0.83 -8.43 -7.48
N PHE A 26 0.14 -7.63 -7.09
CA PHE A 26 -0.07 -6.19 -7.04
C PHE A 26 1.14 -5.41 -7.56
N ALA A 27 0.87 -4.25 -8.11
CA ALA A 27 1.88 -3.32 -8.58
C ALA A 27 2.01 -2.15 -7.61
N ILE A 28 3.21 -1.58 -7.47
CA ILE A 28 3.39 -0.32 -6.76
C ILE A 28 3.53 0.80 -7.79
N ILE A 29 2.62 1.77 -7.73
CA ILE A 29 2.65 2.98 -8.55
C ILE A 29 3.02 4.18 -7.69
N SER A 30 3.92 5.02 -8.17
CA SER A 30 4.37 6.20 -7.42
C SER A 30 5.09 7.19 -8.30
N HIS A 31 5.21 8.40 -7.82
CA HIS A 31 6.20 9.36 -8.32
C HIS A 31 7.62 8.91 -7.91
N PRO A 32 8.68 9.28 -8.67
CA PRO A 32 10.06 9.12 -8.21
C PRO A 32 10.26 9.74 -6.83
N ASP A 33 11.10 9.12 -6.01
CA ASP A 33 11.42 9.54 -4.63
C ASP A 33 10.27 9.44 -3.60
N ALA A 34 9.08 9.00 -3.95
CA ALA A 34 8.00 8.73 -2.98
C ALA A 34 8.37 7.61 -1.97
N GLY A 35 9.40 6.80 -2.28
CA GLY A 35 9.92 5.75 -1.41
C GLY A 35 9.58 4.33 -1.86
N LYS A 36 9.27 4.14 -3.16
CA LYS A 36 8.90 2.84 -3.73
C LYS A 36 9.91 1.74 -3.40
N THR A 37 11.19 1.95 -3.73
CA THR A 37 12.25 0.97 -3.44
C THR A 37 12.35 0.63 -1.95
N THR A 38 12.19 1.63 -1.08
CA THR A 38 12.18 1.42 0.37
C THR A 38 11.00 0.57 0.83
N LEU A 39 9.80 0.83 0.29
CA LEU A 39 8.60 0.03 0.58
C LEU A 39 8.79 -1.40 0.10
N THR A 40 9.26 -1.59 -1.14
CA THR A 40 9.55 -2.92 -1.71
C THR A 40 10.54 -3.70 -0.85
N GLU A 41 11.66 -3.08 -0.45
CA GLU A 41 12.63 -3.72 0.45
C GLU A 41 12.02 -4.09 1.81
N LYS A 42 11.16 -3.24 2.37
CA LYS A 42 10.47 -3.53 3.63
C LYS A 42 9.48 -4.69 3.49
N LEU A 43 8.71 -4.74 2.41
CA LEU A 43 7.80 -5.87 2.14
C LEU A 43 8.57 -7.18 2.03
N LEU A 44 9.69 -7.21 1.32
CA LEU A 44 10.57 -8.38 1.21
C LEU A 44 11.19 -8.78 2.57
N LEU A 45 11.53 -7.79 3.40
CA LEU A 45 12.04 -8.03 4.75
C LEU A 45 10.98 -8.66 5.67
N TYR A 46 9.76 -8.13 5.65
CA TYR A 46 8.65 -8.66 6.45
C TYR A 46 8.16 -10.02 5.93
N GLY A 47 8.25 -10.26 4.62
CA GLY A 47 8.01 -11.57 4.01
C GLY A 47 9.15 -12.58 4.21
N GLY A 48 10.24 -12.20 4.88
CA GLY A 48 11.38 -13.09 5.12
C GLY A 48 12.22 -13.40 3.87
N ALA A 49 11.96 -12.76 2.73
CA ALA A 49 12.70 -12.97 1.49
C ALA A 49 14.11 -12.37 1.54
N ILE A 50 14.32 -11.36 2.37
CA ILE A 50 15.64 -10.78 2.68
C ILE A 50 15.82 -10.65 4.19
N GLN A 51 17.07 -10.76 4.65
CA GLN A 51 17.39 -10.67 6.09
C GLN A 51 17.59 -9.25 6.58
N GLN A 52 17.94 -8.32 5.69
CA GLN A 52 18.21 -6.93 6.03
C GLN A 52 17.88 -6.02 4.84
N ALA A 53 17.06 -5.02 5.04
CA ALA A 53 16.79 -3.99 4.05
C ALA A 53 18.01 -3.06 3.89
N GLY A 54 18.26 -2.58 2.66
CA GLY A 54 19.44 -1.75 2.36
C GLY A 54 20.75 -2.52 2.21
N ALA A 55 20.73 -3.86 2.29
CA ALA A 55 21.92 -4.70 2.10
C ALA A 55 22.48 -4.66 0.67
N VAL A 56 21.79 -4.03 -0.25
CA VAL A 56 22.22 -3.81 -1.65
C VAL A 56 23.47 -2.95 -1.77
N LYS A 57 23.81 -2.18 -0.74
CA LYS A 57 24.99 -1.30 -0.72
C LYS A 57 26.29 -1.96 -0.22
N ALA A 58 26.25 -3.22 0.24
CA ALA A 58 27.43 -3.91 0.78
C ALA A 58 27.94 -4.98 -0.19
N ARG A 59 29.14 -4.72 -0.70
CA ARG A 59 30.11 -5.58 -1.40
C ARG A 59 29.91 -7.11 -1.30
N GLY A 60 29.97 -7.79 -2.46
CA GLY A 60 30.53 -9.13 -2.61
C GLY A 60 29.51 -10.27 -2.54
N GLU A 61 29.42 -10.98 -3.66
CA GLU A 61 29.11 -12.42 -3.80
C GLU A 61 27.97 -13.02 -2.94
N GLN A 62 26.75 -12.58 -3.21
CA GLN A 62 25.58 -13.46 -3.14
C GLN A 62 24.48 -12.88 -4.00
N ARG A 63 23.88 -13.71 -4.89
CA ARG A 63 22.71 -13.35 -5.69
C ARG A 63 21.56 -12.99 -4.74
N LYS A 64 21.36 -11.70 -4.51
CA LYS A 64 20.29 -11.20 -3.67
C LYS A 64 19.18 -10.65 -4.54
N VAL A 65 17.98 -11.09 -4.28
CA VAL A 65 16.76 -10.56 -4.88
C VAL A 65 16.60 -9.13 -4.37
N THR A 66 16.79 -8.15 -5.27
CA THR A 66 16.62 -6.74 -4.98
C THR A 66 16.02 -6.06 -6.20
N SER A 67 15.17 -5.05 -5.99
CA SER A 67 14.49 -4.33 -7.07
C SER A 67 15.44 -3.58 -8.02
N ASP A 68 16.64 -3.21 -7.55
CA ASP A 68 17.60 -2.39 -8.30
C ASP A 68 18.93 -3.14 -8.54
N TRP A 69 18.90 -4.24 -9.26
CA TRP A 69 20.07 -5.10 -9.46
C TRP A 69 20.83 -4.85 -10.77
N MET A 70 20.30 -4.09 -11.69
CA MET A 70 21.04 -3.68 -12.86
C MET A 70 22.03 -2.55 -12.51
N GLU A 71 23.22 -2.62 -13.06
CA GLU A 71 24.31 -1.67 -12.76
C GLU A 71 23.93 -0.22 -13.14
N LEU A 72 23.13 -0.07 -14.19
CA LEU A 72 22.56 1.22 -14.65
C LEU A 72 21.55 1.80 -13.65
N GLU A 73 20.74 0.97 -13.03
CA GLU A 73 19.78 1.37 -11.99
C GLU A 73 20.51 1.83 -10.73
N LYS A 74 21.58 1.10 -10.36
CA LYS A 74 22.45 1.48 -9.23
C LYS A 74 23.17 2.82 -9.45
N GLN A 75 23.61 3.11 -10.68
CA GLN A 75 24.28 4.36 -11.01
C GLN A 75 23.33 5.55 -11.02
N ARG A 76 22.10 5.36 -11.44
CA ARG A 76 21.09 6.42 -11.53
C ARG A 76 20.21 6.54 -10.27
N GLY A 77 20.21 5.52 -9.39
CA GLY A 77 19.38 5.45 -8.20
C GLY A 77 17.87 5.30 -8.47
N ILE A 78 17.52 4.82 -9.69
CA ILE A 78 16.14 4.62 -10.15
C ILE A 78 16.00 3.23 -10.79
N SER A 79 14.82 2.59 -10.59
CA SER A 79 14.49 1.35 -11.30
C SER A 79 14.11 1.66 -12.75
N ILE A 80 14.79 1.01 -13.68
CA ILE A 80 14.61 1.22 -15.13
C ILE A 80 13.70 0.14 -15.74
N THR A 81 13.73 -1.07 -15.20
CA THR A 81 12.96 -2.22 -15.71
C THR A 81 11.94 -2.71 -14.69
N SER A 82 10.80 -3.19 -15.20
CA SER A 82 9.80 -3.84 -14.36
C SER A 82 10.31 -5.20 -13.89
N THR A 83 10.18 -5.46 -12.60
CA THR A 83 10.65 -6.71 -11.98
C THR A 83 9.50 -7.36 -11.23
N VAL A 84 9.39 -8.68 -11.31
CA VAL A 84 8.47 -9.46 -10.47
C VAL A 84 9.24 -10.01 -9.28
N LEU A 85 8.84 -9.63 -8.08
CA LEU A 85 9.40 -10.10 -6.83
C LEU A 85 8.38 -11.01 -6.15
N GLN A 86 8.75 -12.24 -5.86
CA GLN A 86 7.87 -13.22 -5.24
C GLN A 86 8.34 -13.54 -3.82
N PHE A 87 7.40 -13.55 -2.88
CA PHE A 87 7.65 -13.97 -1.50
C PHE A 87 6.35 -14.49 -0.86
N ASP A 88 6.49 -15.27 0.20
CA ASP A 88 5.35 -15.76 0.96
C ASP A 88 5.11 -14.91 2.20
N TYR A 89 3.84 -14.66 2.51
CA TYR A 89 3.41 -14.01 3.74
C TYR A 89 2.24 -14.78 4.35
N GLY A 90 2.49 -15.45 5.47
CA GLY A 90 1.53 -16.39 6.04
C GLY A 90 1.27 -17.55 5.07
N THR A 91 0.02 -17.70 4.65
CA THR A 91 -0.41 -18.75 3.68
C THR A 91 -0.51 -18.22 2.26
N THR A 92 -0.17 -16.95 2.02
CA THR A 92 -0.36 -16.27 0.74
C THR A 92 0.98 -16.09 0.03
N THR A 93 1.03 -16.44 -1.25
CA THR A 93 2.15 -16.12 -2.13
C THR A 93 1.90 -14.77 -2.80
N ILE A 94 2.78 -13.83 -2.54
CA ILE A 94 2.70 -12.47 -3.06
C ILE A 94 3.63 -12.31 -4.26
N ASN A 95 3.08 -11.84 -5.37
CA ASN A 95 3.84 -11.40 -6.53
C ASN A 95 3.78 -9.87 -6.59
N LEU A 96 4.86 -9.22 -6.22
CA LEU A 96 5.02 -7.79 -6.28
C LEU A 96 5.61 -7.40 -7.62
N LEU A 97 4.85 -6.61 -8.38
CA LEU A 97 5.25 -6.07 -9.66
C LEU A 97 5.87 -4.69 -9.41
N ASP A 98 7.19 -4.62 -9.40
CA ASP A 98 7.91 -3.35 -9.23
C ASP A 98 7.91 -2.58 -10.56
N THR A 99 7.27 -1.41 -10.58
CA THR A 99 7.16 -0.58 -11.78
C THR A 99 8.25 0.49 -11.79
N PRO A 100 8.79 0.85 -12.97
CA PRO A 100 9.69 2.00 -13.07
C PRO A 100 8.98 3.28 -12.64
N GLY A 101 9.59 4.06 -11.73
CA GLY A 101 9.03 5.33 -11.26
C GLY A 101 9.32 6.51 -12.20
N HIS A 102 10.19 6.35 -13.21
CA HIS A 102 10.63 7.45 -14.08
C HIS A 102 9.68 7.67 -15.27
N GLN A 103 9.50 8.94 -15.67
CA GLN A 103 8.58 9.31 -16.75
C GLN A 103 8.93 8.68 -18.11
N ASP A 104 10.21 8.41 -18.36
CA ASP A 104 10.70 7.88 -19.63
C ASP A 104 10.35 6.40 -19.85
N PHE A 105 9.89 5.69 -18.83
CA PHE A 105 9.57 4.26 -18.86
C PHE A 105 8.08 3.95 -18.73
N SER A 106 7.22 4.88 -19.08
CA SER A 106 5.77 4.77 -18.93
C SER A 106 5.15 3.55 -19.63
N GLU A 107 5.69 3.12 -20.78
CA GLU A 107 5.18 1.97 -21.54
C GLU A 107 5.36 0.65 -20.78
N ASP A 108 6.53 0.45 -20.17
CA ASP A 108 6.80 -0.75 -19.37
C ASP A 108 5.92 -0.77 -18.10
N THR A 109 5.65 0.40 -17.53
CA THR A 109 4.71 0.53 -16.41
C THR A 109 3.29 0.11 -16.82
N TYR A 110 2.82 0.53 -18.00
CA TYR A 110 1.50 0.14 -18.51
C TYR A 110 1.40 -1.37 -18.77
N ARG A 111 2.47 -1.98 -19.30
CA ARG A 111 2.53 -3.43 -19.49
C ARG A 111 2.51 -4.18 -18.17
N THR A 112 3.24 -3.69 -17.17
CA THR A 112 3.29 -4.28 -15.83
C THR A 112 1.93 -4.19 -15.14
N LEU A 113 1.24 -3.04 -15.23
CA LEU A 113 -0.11 -2.87 -14.71
C LEU A 113 -1.13 -3.79 -15.39
N ALA A 114 -0.88 -4.24 -16.64
CA ALA A 114 -1.75 -5.20 -17.29
C ALA A 114 -1.75 -6.59 -16.64
N ALA A 115 -0.71 -6.91 -15.87
CA ALA A 115 -0.55 -8.18 -15.16
C ALA A 115 -0.90 -8.07 -13.66
N ALA A 116 -1.25 -6.88 -13.18
CA ALA A 116 -1.60 -6.63 -11.79
C ALA A 116 -3.10 -6.79 -11.54
N ASP A 117 -3.46 -7.47 -10.46
CA ASP A 117 -4.85 -7.57 -9.99
C ASP A 117 -5.24 -6.36 -9.13
N ASN A 118 -4.25 -5.75 -8.47
CA ASN A 118 -4.40 -4.59 -7.57
C ASN A 118 -3.19 -3.66 -7.72
N ALA A 119 -3.35 -2.41 -7.32
CA ALA A 119 -2.26 -1.45 -7.25
C ALA A 119 -2.13 -0.82 -5.86
N VAL A 120 -0.89 -0.62 -5.42
CA VAL A 120 -0.57 0.21 -4.26
C VAL A 120 -0.06 1.55 -4.79
N MET A 121 -0.85 2.60 -4.58
CA MET A 121 -0.47 3.96 -4.91
C MET A 121 0.30 4.55 -3.71
N LEU A 122 1.55 4.89 -3.94
CA LEU A 122 2.45 5.41 -2.91
C LEU A 122 2.58 6.92 -3.06
N GLU A 123 2.25 7.65 -2.01
CA GLU A 123 2.35 9.10 -1.91
C GLU A 123 3.38 9.54 -0.89
N ASP A 124 4.04 10.65 -1.16
CA ASP A 124 4.89 11.36 -0.20
C ASP A 124 4.03 12.31 0.63
N ALA A 125 3.93 12.11 1.93
CA ALA A 125 3.11 12.92 2.83
C ALA A 125 3.43 14.43 2.78
N ALA A 126 4.65 14.80 2.40
CA ALA A 126 5.03 16.21 2.26
C ALA A 126 4.56 16.83 0.94
N LYS A 127 4.42 16.01 -0.12
CA LYS A 127 4.14 16.48 -1.48
C LYS A 127 2.70 16.25 -1.91
N GLY A 128 2.05 15.18 -1.43
CA GLY A 128 0.73 14.75 -1.86
C GLY A 128 0.75 14.12 -3.25
N LEU A 129 -0.31 14.33 -4.02
CA LEU A 129 -0.47 13.79 -5.37
C LEU A 129 0.43 14.49 -6.37
N GLU A 130 1.45 13.78 -6.85
CA GLU A 130 2.38 14.27 -7.85
C GLU A 130 1.94 13.87 -9.29
N PRO A 131 2.37 14.59 -10.34
CA PRO A 131 1.86 14.40 -11.71
C PRO A 131 2.00 12.97 -12.26
N GLN A 132 3.06 12.26 -11.91
CA GLN A 132 3.25 10.88 -12.35
C GLN A 132 2.25 9.92 -11.68
N THR A 133 1.98 10.11 -10.40
CA THR A 133 0.99 9.33 -9.64
C THR A 133 -0.39 9.48 -10.25
N ARG A 134 -0.79 10.72 -10.62
CA ARG A 134 -2.08 10.98 -11.30
C ARG A 134 -2.20 10.23 -12.63
N LYS A 135 -1.15 10.26 -13.47
CA LYS A 135 -1.15 9.54 -14.74
C LYS A 135 -1.32 8.03 -14.56
N LEU A 136 -0.61 7.45 -13.59
CA LEU A 136 -0.69 6.02 -13.30
C LEU A 136 -2.05 5.64 -12.67
N PHE A 137 -2.60 6.51 -11.85
CA PHE A 137 -3.96 6.37 -11.32
C PHE A 137 -4.98 6.28 -12.46
N GLU A 138 -4.93 7.18 -13.46
CA GLU A 138 -5.83 7.16 -14.60
C GLU A 138 -5.74 5.83 -15.37
N VAL A 139 -4.56 5.25 -15.50
CA VAL A 139 -4.39 3.93 -16.12
C VAL A 139 -5.06 2.84 -15.30
N CYS A 140 -4.90 2.86 -13.98
CA CYS A 140 -5.55 1.91 -13.08
C CYS A 140 -7.08 2.07 -13.16
N ARG A 141 -7.60 3.30 -13.18
CA ARG A 141 -9.03 3.59 -13.32
C ARG A 141 -9.60 3.08 -14.63
N MET A 142 -8.96 3.35 -15.76
CA MET A 142 -9.38 2.84 -17.07
C MET A 142 -9.43 1.32 -17.13
N ARG A 143 -8.58 0.65 -16.38
CA ARG A 143 -8.49 -0.82 -16.30
C ARG A 143 -9.30 -1.42 -15.17
N GLN A 144 -9.97 -0.60 -14.37
CA GLN A 144 -10.72 -1.01 -13.18
C GLN A 144 -9.88 -1.79 -12.16
N ILE A 145 -8.60 -1.44 -12.04
CA ILE A 145 -7.68 -2.03 -11.06
C ILE A 145 -7.96 -1.38 -9.71
N PRO A 146 -8.35 -2.14 -8.67
CA PRO A 146 -8.51 -1.63 -7.33
C PRO A 146 -7.22 -1.01 -6.80
N ILE A 147 -7.34 0.12 -6.09
CA ILE A 147 -6.20 0.89 -5.61
C ILE A 147 -6.23 0.96 -4.08
N PHE A 148 -5.10 0.66 -3.47
CA PHE A 148 -4.82 0.91 -2.07
C PHE A 148 -3.79 2.05 -1.99
N THR A 149 -4.16 3.16 -1.34
CA THR A 149 -3.25 4.31 -1.19
C THR A 149 -2.41 4.16 0.08
N PHE A 150 -1.10 4.33 -0.05
CA PHE A 150 -0.16 4.32 1.05
C PHE A 150 0.55 5.68 1.15
N ILE A 151 0.19 6.46 2.16
CA ILE A 151 0.82 7.76 2.47
C ILE A 151 2.09 7.50 3.27
N ASN A 152 3.23 7.82 2.68
CA ASN A 152 4.56 7.50 3.19
C ASN A 152 5.26 8.72 3.77
N LYS A 153 6.27 8.48 4.61
CA LYS A 153 7.16 9.50 5.20
C LYS A 153 6.48 10.41 6.24
N MET A 154 5.48 9.90 6.93
CA MET A 154 4.83 10.61 8.03
C MET A 154 5.79 10.94 9.20
N ASP A 155 6.96 10.29 9.25
CA ASP A 155 8.04 10.55 10.20
C ASP A 155 8.89 11.80 9.85
N ARG A 156 8.51 12.54 8.81
CA ARG A 156 9.18 13.77 8.36
C ARG A 156 8.19 14.93 8.35
N PRO A 157 8.66 16.18 8.25
CA PRO A 157 7.75 17.32 8.03
C PRO A 157 6.83 17.03 6.85
N CYS A 158 5.54 17.00 7.08
CA CYS A 158 4.53 16.62 6.11
C CYS A 158 3.30 17.52 6.21
N ARG A 159 2.41 17.36 5.25
CA ARG A 159 1.12 18.03 5.23
C ARG A 159 0.17 17.40 6.25
N ASP A 160 -0.84 18.13 6.59
CA ASP A 160 -1.94 17.65 7.41
C ASP A 160 -2.62 16.42 6.77
N PRO A 161 -2.85 15.33 7.52
CA PRO A 161 -3.45 14.10 6.99
C PRO A 161 -4.85 14.29 6.39
N LEU A 162 -5.70 15.13 6.99
CA LEU A 162 -7.03 15.42 6.44
C LEU A 162 -6.92 16.12 5.09
N SER A 163 -5.98 17.07 4.95
CA SER A 163 -5.75 17.77 3.69
C SER A 163 -5.27 16.83 2.56
N LEU A 164 -4.57 15.74 2.90
CA LEU A 164 -4.15 14.72 1.93
C LEU A 164 -5.34 13.87 1.47
N LEU A 165 -6.28 13.55 2.36
CA LEU A 165 -7.52 12.87 1.99
C LEU A 165 -8.41 13.74 1.09
N ASP A 166 -8.56 15.03 1.42
CA ASP A 166 -9.30 15.99 0.61
C ASP A 166 -8.71 16.14 -0.80
N GLU A 167 -7.38 16.10 -0.92
CA GLU A 167 -6.71 16.12 -2.22
C GLU A 167 -7.01 14.86 -3.05
N ILE A 168 -6.99 13.68 -2.43
CA ILE A 168 -7.36 12.41 -3.09
C ILE A 168 -8.80 12.48 -3.57
N GLU A 169 -9.72 12.94 -2.73
CA GLU A 169 -11.13 13.06 -3.09
C GLU A 169 -11.35 14.05 -4.22
N SER A 170 -10.84 15.27 -4.09
CA SER A 170 -11.07 16.36 -5.04
C SER A 170 -10.39 16.12 -6.40
N GLU A 171 -9.20 15.55 -6.42
CA GLU A 171 -8.42 15.38 -7.65
C GLU A 171 -8.65 14.04 -8.35
N LEU A 172 -8.87 12.96 -7.58
CA LEU A 172 -9.05 11.63 -8.14
C LEU A 172 -10.53 11.22 -8.23
N GLY A 173 -11.42 11.95 -7.56
CA GLY A 173 -12.84 11.61 -7.48
C GLY A 173 -13.09 10.29 -6.72
N LEU A 174 -12.22 9.96 -5.78
CA LEU A 174 -12.35 8.81 -4.89
C LEU A 174 -12.83 9.29 -3.52
N ILE A 175 -13.73 8.57 -2.89
CA ILE A 175 -14.03 8.75 -1.46
C ILE A 175 -13.01 7.92 -0.69
N PRO A 176 -11.99 8.55 -0.04
CA PRO A 176 -10.94 7.81 0.63
C PRO A 176 -11.45 7.25 1.96
N TRP A 177 -11.18 6.00 2.21
CA TRP A 177 -11.42 5.37 3.51
C TRP A 177 -10.08 5.06 4.19
N ALA A 178 -9.72 5.83 5.22
CA ALA A 178 -8.48 5.60 5.96
C ALA A 178 -8.58 4.30 6.77
N VAL A 179 -7.74 3.31 6.48
CA VAL A 179 -7.64 2.04 7.22
C VAL A 179 -7.00 2.27 8.57
N ASN A 180 -5.97 3.10 8.61
CA ASN A 180 -5.30 3.52 9.83
C ASN A 180 -5.09 5.03 9.83
N TRP A 181 -4.93 5.59 11.03
CA TRP A 181 -4.77 7.01 11.24
C TRP A 181 -3.48 7.31 12.00
N PRO A 182 -2.67 8.31 11.60
CA PRO A 182 -1.42 8.61 12.27
C PRO A 182 -1.63 9.26 13.64
N ILE A 183 -0.75 8.95 14.58
CA ILE A 183 -0.63 9.65 15.86
C ILE A 183 0.58 10.57 15.77
N GLY A 184 0.29 11.86 15.58
CA GLY A 184 1.30 12.88 15.31
C GLY A 184 1.92 12.78 13.92
N SER A 185 2.81 13.69 13.60
CA SER A 185 3.52 13.79 12.32
C SER A 185 4.94 14.32 12.52
N GLY A 186 5.82 14.10 11.53
CA GLY A 186 7.21 14.53 11.62
C GLY A 186 7.95 13.91 12.80
N GLU A 187 8.63 14.69 13.59
CA GLU A 187 9.36 14.23 14.77
C GLU A 187 8.44 13.72 15.89
N GLN A 188 7.19 14.16 15.87
CA GLN A 188 6.16 13.74 16.82
C GLN A 188 5.40 12.49 16.38
N PHE A 189 5.72 11.90 15.23
CA PHE A 189 5.08 10.66 14.79
C PHE A 189 5.42 9.52 15.75
N ARG A 190 4.38 8.90 16.35
CA ARG A 190 4.51 7.82 17.35
C ARG A 190 4.03 6.47 16.81
N GLY A 191 3.08 6.49 15.90
CA GLY A 191 2.45 5.27 15.41
C GLY A 191 1.17 5.54 14.65
N VAL A 192 0.31 4.54 14.60
CA VAL A 192 -0.99 4.62 13.93
C VAL A 192 -2.08 3.95 14.75
N ILE A 193 -3.30 4.40 14.56
CA ILE A 193 -4.52 3.74 15.08
C ILE A 193 -5.13 2.94 13.92
N ASP A 194 -5.28 1.62 14.07
CA ASP A 194 -6.10 0.81 13.15
C ASP A 194 -7.58 1.07 13.43
N ARG A 195 -8.29 1.65 12.47
CA ARG A 195 -9.71 2.03 12.64
C ARG A 195 -10.63 0.84 12.75
N ARG A 196 -10.29 -0.31 12.18
CA ARG A 196 -11.11 -1.51 12.18
C ARG A 196 -11.10 -2.21 13.54
N THR A 197 -9.92 -2.27 14.16
CA THR A 197 -9.70 -2.98 15.44
C THR A 197 -9.66 -2.04 16.63
N ARG A 198 -9.53 -0.72 16.40
CA ARG A 198 -9.28 0.30 17.43
C ARG A 198 -8.04 -0.01 18.27
N GLU A 199 -7.05 -0.63 17.62
CA GLU A 199 -5.73 -0.89 18.18
C GLU A 199 -4.76 0.22 17.79
N VAL A 200 -3.96 0.64 18.74
CA VAL A 200 -2.83 1.55 18.54
C VAL A 200 -1.57 0.73 18.29
N ILE A 201 -0.89 1.01 17.20
CA ILE A 201 0.37 0.39 16.83
C ILE A 201 1.47 1.44 16.97
N LEU A 202 2.24 1.36 18.04
CA LEU A 202 3.38 2.25 18.29
C LEU A 202 4.64 1.69 17.67
N PHE A 203 5.41 2.55 17.00
CA PHE A 203 6.67 2.18 16.36
C PHE A 203 7.86 2.66 17.17
N SER A 204 8.77 1.75 17.51
CA SER A 204 10.09 2.14 18.02
C SER A 204 11.01 2.50 16.85
N ARG A 205 11.91 3.47 17.08
CA ARG A 205 12.96 3.78 16.09
C ARG A 205 13.87 2.57 15.93
N ALA A 206 13.72 1.85 14.82
CA ALA A 206 14.62 0.77 14.46
C ALA A 206 15.92 1.31 13.85
N GLY A 207 17.01 0.60 14.05
CA GLY A 207 18.24 0.85 13.31
C GLY A 207 18.01 0.72 11.79
N ARG A 208 18.85 1.39 11.00
CA ARG A 208 18.73 1.40 9.54
C ARG A 208 18.74 -0.03 8.99
N GLY A 209 17.67 -0.41 8.26
CA GLY A 209 17.56 -1.73 7.65
C GLY A 209 17.03 -2.84 8.56
N GLN A 210 16.61 -2.55 9.78
CA GLN A 210 15.99 -3.50 10.71
C GLN A 210 14.45 -3.38 10.69
N GLN A 211 13.77 -4.42 11.16
CA GLN A 211 12.35 -4.34 11.45
C GLN A 211 12.13 -3.43 12.67
N ALA A 212 11.16 -2.53 12.57
CA ALA A 212 10.73 -1.77 13.73
C ALA A 212 10.08 -2.71 14.76
N THR A 213 10.31 -2.48 16.03
CA THR A 213 9.55 -3.18 17.06
C THR A 213 8.20 -2.49 17.18
N GLU A 214 7.15 -3.28 17.06
CA GLU A 214 5.77 -2.82 17.18
C GLU A 214 5.27 -3.15 18.59
N ARG A 215 4.59 -2.19 19.20
CA ARG A 215 3.83 -2.41 20.43
C ARG A 215 2.36 -2.13 20.11
N LYS A 216 1.52 -3.15 20.29
CA LYS A 216 0.07 -3.06 20.07
C LYS A 216 -0.63 -2.93 21.39
N LEU A 217 -1.53 -1.97 21.48
CA LEU A 217 -2.34 -1.67 22.66
C LEU A 217 -3.76 -1.35 22.19
N SER A 218 -4.76 -1.63 23.03
CA SER A 218 -6.10 -1.10 22.77
C SER A 218 -6.10 0.42 22.88
N LEU A 219 -6.93 1.11 22.11
CA LEU A 219 -7.08 2.57 22.21
C LEU A 219 -7.53 3.01 23.61
N ASP A 220 -8.25 2.13 24.34
CA ASP A 220 -8.73 2.38 25.69
C ASP A 220 -7.72 1.99 26.79
N ASP A 221 -6.53 1.50 26.41
CA ASP A 221 -5.51 1.07 27.38
C ASP A 221 -4.90 2.29 28.10
N PRO A 222 -4.98 2.36 29.45
CA PRO A 222 -4.39 3.46 30.22
C PRO A 222 -2.88 3.66 29.98
N ALA A 223 -2.16 2.58 29.63
CA ALA A 223 -0.74 2.65 29.36
C ALA A 223 -0.40 3.50 28.12
N LEU A 224 -1.35 3.79 27.24
CA LEU A 224 -1.14 4.67 26.10
C LEU A 224 -0.77 6.09 26.51
N ARG A 225 -1.41 6.63 27.55
CA ARG A 225 -1.18 7.98 28.08
C ARG A 225 0.18 8.14 28.77
N GLU A 226 0.85 7.01 29.07
CA GLU A 226 2.23 7.00 29.56
C GLU A 226 3.27 6.97 28.41
N LEU A 227 2.86 6.49 27.23
CA LEU A 227 3.73 6.24 26.07
C LEU A 227 3.63 7.29 24.99
N VAL A 228 2.51 7.98 24.91
CA VAL A 228 2.20 8.99 23.90
C VAL A 228 1.75 10.26 24.64
N GLU A 229 2.21 11.41 24.14
CA GLU A 229 1.78 12.71 24.62
C GLU A 229 0.24 12.83 24.51
N GLU A 230 -0.43 13.26 25.58
CA GLU A 230 -1.89 13.28 25.67
C GLU A 230 -2.52 14.10 24.54
N ASP A 231 -1.97 15.29 24.27
CA ASP A 231 -2.46 16.20 23.22
C ASP A 231 -2.42 15.55 21.81
N LEU A 232 -1.40 14.71 21.54
CA LEU A 232 -1.28 14.02 20.25
C LEU A 232 -2.27 12.87 20.11
N LEU A 233 -2.52 12.16 21.20
CA LEU A 233 -3.48 11.06 21.21
C LEU A 233 -4.90 11.59 21.08
N ASP A 234 -5.24 12.62 21.87
CA ASP A 234 -6.57 13.24 21.87
C ASP A 234 -6.88 13.84 20.48
N LEU A 235 -5.92 14.56 19.86
CA LEU A 235 -6.08 15.07 18.48
C LEU A 235 -6.36 13.93 17.50
N ALA A 236 -5.58 12.85 17.53
CA ALA A 236 -5.77 11.74 16.62
C ALA A 236 -7.13 11.05 16.80
N VAL A 237 -7.66 11.01 18.03
CA VAL A 237 -8.99 10.48 18.32
C VAL A 237 -10.09 11.40 17.81
N GLU A 238 -9.98 12.72 18.02
CA GLU A 238 -10.90 13.72 17.49
C GLU A 238 -11.00 13.66 15.95
N GLU A 239 -9.84 13.56 15.27
CA GLU A 239 -9.79 13.41 13.81
C GLU A 239 -10.45 12.12 13.34
N LEU A 240 -10.27 11.01 14.07
CA LEU A 240 -10.94 9.75 13.79
C LEU A 240 -12.45 9.84 13.93
N GLU A 241 -12.94 10.47 14.98
CA GLU A 241 -14.39 10.70 15.20
C GLU A 241 -14.97 11.56 14.06
N LEU A 242 -14.23 12.58 13.62
CA LEU A 242 -14.62 13.39 12.47
C LEU A 242 -14.75 12.54 11.19
N LEU A 243 -13.77 11.68 10.90
CA LEU A 243 -13.81 10.78 9.75
C LEU A 243 -14.96 9.77 9.82
N GLU A 244 -15.30 9.29 11.01
CA GLU A 244 -16.44 8.38 11.20
C GLU A 244 -17.77 9.11 10.96
N ALA A 245 -17.91 10.34 11.46
CA ALA A 245 -19.11 11.16 11.26
C ALA A 245 -19.33 11.52 9.78
N CYS A 246 -18.27 11.89 9.05
CA CYS A 246 -18.37 12.19 7.62
C CYS A 246 -18.84 11.00 6.79
N LEU A 247 -18.37 9.79 7.12
CA LEU A 247 -18.78 8.58 6.40
C LEU A 247 -20.25 8.19 6.65
N LEU A 248 -20.76 8.40 7.86
CA LEU A 248 -22.17 8.17 8.16
C LEU A 248 -23.07 9.10 7.35
N TYR A 249 -22.68 10.38 7.25
CA TYR A 249 -23.45 11.37 6.46
C TYR A 249 -23.49 11.04 4.97
N THR A 250 -22.38 10.58 4.39
CA THR A 250 -22.33 10.21 2.96
C THR A 250 -23.10 8.93 2.66
N SER A 251 -23.15 7.96 3.59
CA SER A 251 -23.96 6.74 3.42
C SER A 251 -25.45 7.02 3.50
N ASP A 252 -25.90 7.85 4.44
CA ASP A 252 -27.29 8.25 4.55
C ASP A 252 -27.77 9.08 3.36
N ALA A 253 -26.94 10.00 2.85
CA ALA A 253 -27.23 10.79 1.67
C ALA A 253 -27.29 9.94 0.38
N ALA A 254 -26.50 8.87 0.29
CA ALA A 254 -26.56 7.92 -0.83
C ALA A 254 -27.83 7.07 -0.79
N ASP A 255 -28.31 6.69 0.38
CA ASP A 255 -29.54 5.94 0.56
C ASP A 255 -30.79 6.82 0.32
N GLU A 256 -30.75 8.10 0.68
CA GLU A 256 -31.85 9.06 0.40
C GLU A 256 -31.93 9.46 -1.09
N GLY A 257 -30.80 9.49 -1.80
CA GLY A 257 -30.73 9.89 -3.22
C GLY A 257 -31.15 8.82 -4.21
N LEU A 258 -31.16 7.56 -3.83
CA LEU A 258 -31.51 6.41 -4.67
C LEU A 258 -32.85 5.76 -4.26
N GLY A 259 -33.88 6.57 -4.08
CA GLY A 259 -35.26 6.11 -4.04
C GLY A 259 -35.75 5.49 -5.37
N VAL A 260 -34.91 4.66 -5.98
CA VAL A 260 -35.29 3.82 -7.13
C VAL A 260 -35.20 2.38 -6.66
N ASP A 261 -36.36 1.81 -6.41
CA ASP A 261 -36.59 0.39 -6.23
C ASP A 261 -36.16 -0.34 -7.53
N LEU A 262 -34.85 -0.59 -7.64
CA LEU A 262 -34.29 -1.50 -8.62
C LEU A 262 -34.08 -2.83 -7.93
N GLY A 263 -35.12 -3.68 -8.02
CA GLY A 263 -35.14 -5.04 -7.53
C GLY A 263 -33.78 -5.73 -7.60
N GLY A 264 -33.13 -5.85 -6.48
CA GLY A 264 -32.25 -6.95 -6.11
C GLY A 264 -31.09 -7.29 -7.01
N ARG A 265 -30.30 -6.33 -7.49
CA ARG A 265 -28.94 -6.64 -7.98
C ARG A 265 -27.97 -5.55 -7.56
N ARG A 266 -27.24 -5.85 -6.48
CA ARG A 266 -25.98 -5.15 -6.21
C ARG A 266 -24.98 -5.57 -7.28
N ILE A 267 -24.46 -4.61 -7.99
CA ILE A 267 -23.27 -4.74 -8.81
C ILE A 267 -22.07 -4.38 -7.93
#